data_38491ce73124f89f8eb415d2f8d6dbfe
#
_entry.id   38491ce73124f89f8eb415d2f8d6dbfe
#
_cell.length_a   1.000
_cell.length_b   1.000
_cell.length_c   1.000
_cell.angle_alpha   90.00
_cell.angle_beta   90.00
_cell.angle_gamma   90.00
#
_symmetry.space_group_name_H-M   'P 1'
#
loop_
_entity.id
_entity.type
_entity.pdbx_description
1 polymer ?
#
loop_
_entity_poly.entity_id
_entity_poly.type
_entity_poly.pdbx_seq_one_letter_code
_entity_poly.pdbx_strand_id
1 'polypeptide(L)'
;MSSPNSIPVGESDGSGAELEGAYRKITLKLIPFLAGLWILAWIDRVNIGFVKLTMLEDLEWSEAVYGLGAGVFFLGYFFFEVPSNLLLQKIGAKKTIMRIMIGWGLTSVAMMFVTTPAMFYFLRFLLGVFEAGFYPGIILFLTYWFPHSRRSKAFGMFMSASAFAGVLGGPLAGWIMTSLDGVSGMHGWQWVFVVEGVPSVIAGLVTYFYLCDRPEVAKWLTPRQKEIVLADIAREDAALGDRQHNMLATLKQARIWQFIAIYFCIVVANSAQTFFGPTIIKEVGFDSPVAIGWIMALAYLLGAAGMIYNGFHSDKHLESRWHSGLAAALGSVSFAVIAVTIDVSPVITLVALVLAIVGTMSAIPVFWQMPNQFLAGAAAAGGIALINSMANLAGFGTPYMLGAVETSTGSYSPGLFVVAAFEIVATVLILVCIPRFKKDTAPEPAKQEVEAPLA
;
A
#
# COMPACT_ATOMS: atom_id res chain seq x y z
N MET A 1 2.86 35.62 59.96
CA MET A 1 2.70 34.15 59.86
C MET A 1 1.51 33.89 58.97
N SER A 2 1.74 33.62 57.72
CA SER A 2 0.70 33.16 56.75
C SER A 2 1.39 32.17 55.85
N SER A 3 0.93 30.92 55.88
CA SER A 3 1.40 29.76 55.10
C SER A 3 1.23 29.99 53.59
N PRO A 4 2.15 29.52 52.77
CA PRO A 4 1.99 29.55 51.33
C PRO A 4 1.00 28.47 50.83
N ASN A 5 0.14 28.88 49.91
CA ASN A 5 -0.83 28.09 49.18
C ASN A 5 -0.22 26.80 48.60
N SER A 6 -0.76 25.68 49.04
CA SER A 6 -0.61 24.40 48.32
C SER A 6 -1.41 24.44 47.04
N ILE A 7 -0.71 24.34 45.91
CA ILE A 7 -1.29 24.11 44.59
C ILE A 7 -1.98 22.74 44.60
N PRO A 8 -3.25 22.61 44.20
CA PRO A 8 -3.90 21.32 44.22
C PRO A 8 -3.33 20.42 43.10
N VAL A 9 -2.66 19.34 43.50
CA VAL A 9 -2.26 18.23 42.64
C VAL A 9 -3.50 17.33 42.42
N GLY A 10 -4.41 17.75 41.56
CA GLY A 10 -5.66 17.01 41.39
C GLY A 10 -6.31 17.08 40.00
N GLU A 11 -5.79 17.91 39.06
CA GLU A 11 -6.44 18.08 37.74
C GLU A 11 -5.76 17.33 36.58
N SER A 12 -4.62 16.65 36.79
CA SER A 12 -3.89 16.02 35.68
C SER A 12 -4.45 14.66 35.22
N ASP A 13 -5.08 13.89 36.08
CA ASP A 13 -5.58 12.54 35.75
C ASP A 13 -6.88 12.55 34.90
N GLY A 14 -7.77 13.48 35.13
CA GLY A 14 -9.04 13.58 34.43
C GLY A 14 -8.89 14.02 32.96
N SER A 15 -7.95 14.91 32.66
CA SER A 15 -7.73 15.44 31.31
C SER A 15 -7.07 14.41 30.39
N GLY A 16 -6.19 13.57 30.92
CA GLY A 16 -5.54 12.48 30.20
C GLY A 16 -6.54 11.39 29.77
N ALA A 17 -7.39 10.96 30.69
CA ALA A 17 -8.42 9.96 30.41
C ALA A 17 -9.46 10.47 29.37
N GLU A 18 -9.81 11.76 29.45
CA GLU A 18 -10.74 12.38 28.50
C GLU A 18 -10.11 12.48 27.08
N LEU A 19 -8.84 12.82 26.97
CA LEU A 19 -8.08 12.85 25.72
C LEU A 19 -7.99 11.46 25.10
N GLU A 20 -7.66 10.43 25.89
CA GLU A 20 -7.65 9.03 25.41
C GLU A 20 -9.02 8.57 24.93
N GLY A 21 -10.08 8.94 25.67
CA GLY A 21 -11.46 8.68 25.28
C GLY A 21 -11.85 9.34 23.95
N ALA A 22 -11.39 10.57 23.71
CA ALA A 22 -11.61 11.28 22.45
C ALA A 22 -10.90 10.58 21.28
N TYR A 23 -9.62 10.23 21.44
CA TYR A 23 -8.87 9.52 20.38
C TYR A 23 -9.38 8.12 20.13
N ARG A 24 -9.82 7.40 21.15
CA ARG A 24 -10.51 6.11 20.97
C ARG A 24 -11.76 6.25 20.10
N LYS A 25 -12.57 7.28 20.34
CA LYS A 25 -13.78 7.56 19.56
C LYS A 25 -13.44 7.92 18.11
N ILE A 26 -12.42 8.76 17.89
CA ILE A 26 -11.90 9.12 16.56
C ILE A 26 -11.42 7.87 15.82
N THR A 27 -10.59 7.06 16.46
CA THR A 27 -10.03 5.82 15.89
C THR A 27 -11.15 4.86 15.48
N LEU A 28 -12.09 4.55 16.38
CA LEU A 28 -13.19 3.63 16.10
C LEU A 28 -14.14 4.13 15.02
N LYS A 29 -14.24 5.43 14.83
CA LYS A 29 -15.11 6.00 13.80
C LYS A 29 -14.42 6.11 12.44
N LEU A 30 -13.16 6.54 12.40
CA LEU A 30 -12.47 6.81 11.13
C LEU A 30 -11.74 5.59 10.57
N ILE A 31 -10.98 4.88 11.40
CA ILE A 31 -10.09 3.83 10.90
C ILE A 31 -10.84 2.66 10.25
N PRO A 32 -11.91 2.07 10.84
CA PRO A 32 -12.63 0.99 10.19
C PRO A 32 -13.26 1.39 8.87
N PHE A 33 -13.77 2.63 8.78
CA PHE A 33 -14.36 3.15 7.55
C PHE A 33 -13.29 3.31 6.45
N LEU A 34 -12.17 3.97 6.77
CA LEU A 34 -11.05 4.13 5.83
C LEU A 34 -10.45 2.78 5.43
N ALA A 35 -10.35 1.83 6.36
CA ALA A 35 -9.92 0.46 6.09
C ALA A 35 -10.87 -0.24 5.12
N GLY A 36 -12.18 -0.07 5.27
CA GLY A 36 -13.18 -0.57 4.31
C GLY A 36 -12.99 0.01 2.91
N LEU A 37 -12.77 1.33 2.80
CA LEU A 37 -12.47 1.97 1.52
C LEU A 37 -11.17 1.41 0.89
N TRP A 38 -10.15 1.16 1.72
CA TRP A 38 -8.88 0.59 1.28
C TRP A 38 -8.99 -0.86 0.82
N ILE A 39 -9.83 -1.66 1.48
CA ILE A 39 -10.13 -3.04 1.05
C ILE A 39 -10.76 -3.02 -0.35
N LEU A 40 -11.76 -2.16 -0.59
CA LEU A 40 -12.37 -2.02 -1.91
C LEU A 40 -11.33 -1.62 -2.97
N ALA A 41 -10.45 -0.66 -2.64
CA ALA A 41 -9.37 -0.22 -3.51
C ALA A 41 -8.42 -1.35 -3.90
N TRP A 42 -8.02 -2.13 -2.90
CA TRP A 42 -7.06 -3.21 -3.12
C TRP A 42 -7.66 -4.38 -3.89
N ILE A 43 -8.92 -4.75 -3.61
CA ILE A 43 -9.64 -5.80 -4.34
C ILE A 43 -9.76 -5.43 -5.82
N ASP A 44 -10.19 -4.21 -6.13
CA ASP A 44 -10.32 -3.74 -7.52
C ASP A 44 -8.95 -3.63 -8.24
N ARG A 45 -7.86 -3.41 -7.51
CA ARG A 45 -6.51 -3.38 -8.08
C ARG A 45 -6.01 -4.78 -8.46
N VAL A 46 -6.31 -5.80 -7.66
CA VAL A 46 -5.82 -7.16 -7.89
C VAL A 46 -6.73 -7.98 -8.79
N ASN A 47 -8.00 -7.59 -8.96
CA ASN A 47 -9.00 -8.33 -9.73
C ASN A 47 -8.57 -8.57 -11.18
N ILE A 48 -7.85 -7.62 -11.79
CA ILE A 48 -7.40 -7.70 -13.18
C ILE A 48 -6.51 -8.92 -13.44
N GLY A 49 -5.75 -9.38 -12.43
CA GLY A 49 -4.97 -10.61 -12.54
C GLY A 49 -5.83 -11.87 -12.59
N PHE A 50 -7.03 -11.84 -11.97
CA PHE A 50 -8.01 -12.93 -12.05
C PHE A 50 -8.85 -12.85 -13.30
N VAL A 51 -9.36 -11.66 -13.62
CA VAL A 51 -10.18 -11.39 -14.82
C VAL A 51 -9.45 -11.84 -16.08
N LYS A 52 -8.14 -11.65 -16.15
CA LYS A 52 -7.28 -12.11 -17.22
C LYS A 52 -7.49 -13.57 -17.60
N LEU A 53 -7.73 -14.45 -16.62
CA LEU A 53 -7.80 -15.90 -16.81
C LEU A 53 -8.82 -16.35 -17.86
N THR A 54 -9.87 -15.55 -18.06
CA THR A 54 -10.93 -15.81 -19.06
C THR A 54 -11.08 -14.68 -20.06
N MET A 55 -10.85 -13.41 -19.66
CA MET A 55 -11.03 -12.24 -20.52
C MET A 55 -10.16 -12.29 -21.78
N LEU A 56 -8.92 -12.77 -21.70
CA LEU A 56 -8.02 -12.82 -22.86
C LEU A 56 -8.50 -13.82 -23.89
N GLU A 57 -9.01 -14.97 -23.45
CA GLU A 57 -9.58 -15.97 -24.33
C GLU A 57 -10.87 -15.47 -24.99
N ASP A 58 -11.80 -14.90 -24.21
CA ASP A 58 -13.07 -14.35 -24.69
C ASP A 58 -12.90 -13.21 -25.72
N LEU A 59 -11.86 -12.39 -25.55
CA LEU A 59 -11.59 -11.25 -26.42
C LEU A 59 -10.50 -11.52 -27.49
N GLU A 60 -9.95 -12.74 -27.51
CA GLU A 60 -8.86 -13.16 -28.40
C GLU A 60 -7.63 -12.23 -28.32
N TRP A 61 -7.25 -11.82 -27.11
CA TRP A 61 -6.13 -10.92 -26.88
C TRP A 61 -4.86 -11.65 -26.45
N SER A 62 -3.71 -11.09 -26.86
CA SER A 62 -2.40 -11.55 -26.41
C SER A 62 -2.08 -11.08 -25.00
N GLU A 63 -1.13 -11.77 -24.36
CA GLU A 63 -0.55 -11.39 -23.06
C GLU A 63 0.09 -10.00 -23.09
N ALA A 64 0.65 -9.56 -24.23
CA ALA A 64 1.20 -8.21 -24.40
C ALA A 64 0.11 -7.13 -24.28
N VAL A 65 -1.10 -7.37 -24.83
CA VAL A 65 -2.25 -6.46 -24.69
C VAL A 65 -2.64 -6.33 -23.22
N TYR A 66 -2.76 -7.44 -22.50
CA TYR A 66 -3.04 -7.42 -21.09
C TYR A 66 -1.94 -6.70 -20.29
N GLY A 67 -0.69 -7.06 -20.53
CA GLY A 67 0.45 -6.49 -19.80
C GLY A 67 0.55 -4.98 -19.95
N LEU A 68 0.33 -4.46 -21.17
CA LEU A 68 0.27 -3.00 -21.41
C LEU A 68 -0.91 -2.36 -20.67
N GLY A 69 -2.10 -2.95 -20.75
CA GLY A 69 -3.29 -2.40 -20.09
C GLY A 69 -3.18 -2.43 -18.56
N ALA A 70 -2.65 -3.51 -17.98
CA ALA A 70 -2.37 -3.59 -16.55
C ALA A 70 -1.36 -2.52 -16.12
N GLY A 71 -0.34 -2.27 -16.94
CA GLY A 71 0.70 -1.28 -16.67
C GLY A 71 0.23 0.16 -16.82
N VAL A 72 -0.54 0.50 -17.88
CA VAL A 72 -0.98 1.87 -18.18
C VAL A 72 -1.74 2.53 -17.01
N PHE A 73 -2.40 1.75 -16.17
CA PHE A 73 -2.96 2.21 -14.90
C PHE A 73 -1.95 3.02 -14.06
N PHE A 74 -0.73 2.51 -13.93
CA PHE A 74 0.31 3.16 -13.11
C PHE A 74 0.81 4.48 -13.72
N LEU A 75 0.71 4.66 -15.03
CA LEU A 75 1.00 5.96 -15.66
C LEU A 75 -0.06 6.99 -15.27
N GLY A 76 -1.34 6.64 -15.34
CA GLY A 76 -2.42 7.49 -14.87
C GLY A 76 -2.25 7.85 -13.39
N TYR A 77 -1.94 6.84 -12.56
CA TYR A 77 -1.68 7.03 -11.13
C TYR A 77 -0.51 7.99 -10.89
N PHE A 78 0.63 7.78 -11.53
CA PHE A 78 1.85 8.57 -11.35
C PHE A 78 1.66 10.06 -11.70
N PHE A 79 1.06 10.35 -12.85
CA PHE A 79 0.88 11.74 -13.29
C PHE A 79 -0.16 12.50 -12.45
N PHE A 80 -1.17 11.82 -11.92
CA PHE A 80 -2.28 12.47 -11.22
C PHE A 80 -2.20 12.36 -9.69
N GLU A 81 -1.24 11.67 -9.11
CA GLU A 81 -1.04 11.55 -7.66
C GLU A 81 -0.85 12.93 -7.00
N VAL A 82 0.09 13.73 -7.49
CA VAL A 82 0.36 15.07 -6.95
C VAL A 82 -0.81 16.03 -7.17
N PRO A 83 -1.37 16.19 -8.39
CA PRO A 83 -2.56 17.00 -8.62
C PRO A 83 -3.75 16.64 -7.72
N SER A 84 -4.00 15.35 -7.51
CA SER A 84 -5.09 14.86 -6.65
C SER A 84 -4.89 15.26 -5.19
N ASN A 85 -3.66 15.18 -4.67
CA ASN A 85 -3.35 15.59 -3.30
C ASN A 85 -3.41 17.12 -3.10
N LEU A 86 -3.00 17.90 -4.08
CA LEU A 86 -3.19 19.36 -4.06
C LEU A 86 -4.68 19.71 -4.05
N LEU A 87 -5.49 18.97 -4.81
CA LEU A 87 -6.93 19.16 -4.79
C LEU A 87 -7.53 18.82 -3.43
N LEU A 88 -7.05 17.76 -2.74
CA LEU A 88 -7.49 17.40 -1.39
C LEU A 88 -7.25 18.54 -0.40
N GLN A 89 -6.08 19.19 -0.46
CA GLN A 89 -5.78 20.36 0.38
C GLN A 89 -6.73 21.53 0.10
N LYS A 90 -7.13 21.70 -1.17
CA LYS A 90 -7.95 22.85 -1.63
C LYS A 90 -9.43 22.68 -1.37
N ILE A 91 -10.01 21.51 -1.62
CA ILE A 91 -11.47 21.27 -1.52
C ILE A 91 -11.89 20.36 -0.35
N GLY A 92 -10.93 19.84 0.42
CA GLY A 92 -11.11 18.96 1.57
C GLY A 92 -11.07 17.47 1.21
N ALA A 93 -10.78 16.65 2.22
CA ALA A 93 -10.64 15.20 2.10
C ALA A 93 -11.96 14.53 1.73
N LYS A 94 -13.05 14.92 2.36
CA LYS A 94 -14.41 14.40 2.14
C LYS A 94 -14.81 14.42 0.66
N LYS A 95 -14.67 15.56 -0.01
CA LYS A 95 -15.04 15.74 -1.43
C LYS A 95 -14.06 15.03 -2.35
N THR A 96 -12.77 15.05 -2.01
CA THR A 96 -11.74 14.41 -2.83
C THR A 96 -11.84 12.91 -2.79
N ILE A 97 -12.00 12.29 -1.61
CA ILE A 97 -12.17 10.84 -1.46
C ILE A 97 -13.47 10.38 -2.13
N MET A 98 -14.57 11.11 -1.95
CA MET A 98 -15.82 10.84 -2.68
C MET A 98 -15.60 10.82 -4.19
N ARG A 99 -14.97 11.86 -4.75
CA ARG A 99 -14.66 11.95 -6.19
C ARG A 99 -13.83 10.76 -6.66
N ILE A 100 -12.79 10.42 -5.91
CA ILE A 100 -11.90 9.29 -6.19
C ILE A 100 -12.72 8.00 -6.25
N MET A 101 -13.47 7.70 -5.21
CA MET A 101 -14.23 6.46 -5.09
C MET A 101 -15.32 6.33 -6.17
N ILE A 102 -16.05 7.41 -6.46
CA ILE A 102 -17.11 7.40 -7.48
C ILE A 102 -16.48 7.29 -8.88
N GLY A 103 -15.48 8.12 -9.21
CA GLY A 103 -14.84 8.11 -10.53
C GLY A 103 -14.18 6.77 -10.83
N TRP A 104 -13.43 6.26 -9.87
CA TRP A 104 -12.81 4.94 -9.96
C TRP A 104 -13.86 3.82 -10.05
N GLY A 105 -14.85 3.76 -9.16
CA GLY A 105 -15.87 2.71 -9.20
C GLY A 105 -16.68 2.71 -10.50
N LEU A 106 -17.06 3.89 -11.05
CA LEU A 106 -17.73 4.00 -12.34
C LEU A 106 -16.83 3.54 -13.50
N THR A 107 -15.51 3.87 -13.43
CA THR A 107 -14.56 3.42 -14.46
C THR A 107 -14.34 1.91 -14.38
N SER A 108 -14.29 1.34 -13.16
CA SER A 108 -14.23 -0.11 -12.96
C SER A 108 -15.47 -0.78 -13.55
N VAL A 109 -16.68 -0.32 -13.23
CA VAL A 109 -17.91 -0.84 -13.85
C VAL A 109 -17.89 -0.71 -15.38
N ALA A 110 -17.36 0.41 -15.93
CA ALA A 110 -17.26 0.59 -17.37
C ALA A 110 -16.36 -0.45 -18.06
N MET A 111 -15.44 -1.07 -17.33
CA MET A 111 -14.59 -2.15 -17.85
C MET A 111 -15.40 -3.37 -18.33
N MET A 112 -16.62 -3.59 -17.83
CA MET A 112 -17.50 -4.67 -18.32
C MET A 112 -17.84 -4.55 -19.82
N PHE A 113 -17.75 -3.34 -20.38
CA PHE A 113 -18.08 -3.07 -21.79
C PHE A 113 -16.87 -3.14 -22.72
N VAL A 114 -15.70 -3.51 -22.21
CA VAL A 114 -14.47 -3.57 -22.98
C VAL A 114 -14.56 -4.62 -24.09
N THR A 115 -14.32 -4.18 -25.31
CA THR A 115 -14.30 -5.04 -26.52
C THR A 115 -13.06 -4.81 -27.39
N THR A 116 -12.30 -3.75 -27.14
CA THR A 116 -11.09 -3.43 -27.91
C THR A 116 -9.91 -3.10 -26.99
N PRO A 117 -8.66 -3.41 -27.41
CA PRO A 117 -7.47 -3.03 -26.63
C PRO A 117 -7.37 -1.52 -26.34
N ALA A 118 -7.76 -0.67 -27.28
CA ALA A 118 -7.74 0.79 -27.10
C ALA A 118 -8.67 1.24 -25.97
N MET A 119 -9.90 0.68 -25.91
CA MET A 119 -10.85 0.95 -24.83
C MET A 119 -10.32 0.45 -23.50
N PHE A 120 -9.71 -0.75 -23.47
CA PHE A 120 -9.07 -1.30 -22.30
C PHE A 120 -7.97 -0.39 -21.76
N TYR A 121 -7.04 0.06 -22.60
CA TYR A 121 -5.96 0.98 -22.21
C TYR A 121 -6.50 2.30 -21.70
N PHE A 122 -7.49 2.87 -22.37
CA PHE A 122 -8.10 4.13 -21.96
C PHE A 122 -8.77 4.03 -20.58
N LEU A 123 -9.57 3.00 -20.35
CA LEU A 123 -10.24 2.80 -19.07
C LEU A 123 -9.22 2.46 -17.94
N ARG A 124 -8.20 1.67 -18.24
CA ARG A 124 -7.10 1.40 -17.27
C ARG A 124 -6.33 2.67 -16.90
N PHE A 125 -6.03 3.53 -17.89
CA PHE A 125 -5.43 4.84 -17.61
C PHE A 125 -6.36 5.70 -16.75
N LEU A 126 -7.62 5.80 -17.11
CA LEU A 126 -8.62 6.59 -16.41
C LEU A 126 -8.84 6.09 -14.97
N LEU A 127 -8.82 4.77 -14.77
CA LEU A 127 -8.87 4.15 -13.44
C LEU A 127 -7.68 4.63 -12.59
N GLY A 128 -6.47 4.62 -13.15
CA GLY A 128 -5.29 5.16 -12.49
C GLY A 128 -5.40 6.65 -12.15
N VAL A 129 -5.95 7.46 -13.05
CA VAL A 129 -6.21 8.90 -12.83
C VAL A 129 -7.15 9.13 -11.64
N PHE A 130 -8.24 8.36 -11.56
CA PHE A 130 -9.20 8.51 -10.46
C PHE A 130 -8.67 7.96 -9.14
N GLU A 131 -7.97 6.82 -9.14
CA GLU A 131 -7.40 6.23 -7.92
C GLU A 131 -6.21 7.04 -7.38
N ALA A 132 -5.55 7.82 -8.26
CA ALA A 132 -4.42 8.63 -7.89
C ALA A 132 -4.72 9.57 -6.73
N GLY A 133 -3.83 9.57 -5.73
CA GLY A 133 -3.99 10.39 -4.53
C GLY A 133 -4.86 9.79 -3.44
N PHE A 134 -5.46 8.60 -3.63
CA PHE A 134 -6.25 7.95 -2.58
C PHE A 134 -5.39 7.61 -1.36
N TYR A 135 -4.33 6.85 -1.56
CA TYR A 135 -3.43 6.44 -0.49
C TYR A 135 -2.73 7.62 0.20
N PRO A 136 -2.00 8.49 -0.50
CA PRO A 136 -1.37 9.64 0.14
C PRO A 136 -2.41 10.65 0.68
N GLY A 137 -3.59 10.71 0.08
CA GLY A 137 -4.70 11.52 0.58
C GLY A 137 -5.23 11.05 1.93
N ILE A 138 -5.32 9.74 2.16
CA ILE A 138 -5.67 9.19 3.48
C ILE A 138 -4.56 9.49 4.50
N ILE A 139 -3.30 9.35 4.14
CA ILE A 139 -2.19 9.70 5.01
C ILE A 139 -2.30 11.16 5.44
N LEU A 140 -2.49 12.07 4.48
CA LEU A 140 -2.68 13.49 4.75
C LEU A 140 -3.93 13.75 5.60
N PHE A 141 -5.04 13.09 5.32
CA PHE A 141 -6.26 13.19 6.13
C PHE A 141 -6.02 12.78 7.59
N LEU A 142 -5.30 11.68 7.83
CA LEU A 142 -4.96 11.24 9.18
C LEU A 142 -4.10 12.26 9.95
N THR A 143 -3.29 13.09 9.26
CA THR A 143 -2.53 14.15 9.93
C THR A 143 -3.41 15.25 10.50
N TYR A 144 -4.62 15.45 9.98
CA TYR A 144 -5.57 16.42 10.51
C TYR A 144 -6.30 15.94 11.76
N TRP A 145 -6.28 14.62 12.03
CA TRP A 145 -7.01 13.98 13.12
C TRP A 145 -6.13 13.46 14.25
N PHE A 146 -4.85 13.21 13.97
CA PHE A 146 -3.93 12.61 14.91
C PHE A 146 -2.63 13.41 15.02
N PRO A 147 -2.14 13.70 16.25
CA PRO A 147 -0.82 14.27 16.49
C PRO A 147 0.26 13.27 16.05
N HIS A 148 1.48 13.76 15.85
CA HIS A 148 2.60 12.96 15.33
C HIS A 148 2.82 11.66 16.13
N SER A 149 2.73 11.72 17.45
CA SER A 149 2.91 10.57 18.37
C SER A 149 1.92 9.43 18.12
N ARG A 150 0.70 9.71 17.60
CA ARG A 150 -0.38 8.74 17.39
C ARG A 150 -0.56 8.32 15.93
N ARG A 151 0.04 9.07 14.97
CA ARG A 151 -0.13 8.82 13.51
C ARG A 151 0.33 7.44 13.10
N SER A 152 1.48 6.96 13.60
CA SER A 152 2.03 5.65 13.24
C SER A 152 1.08 4.51 13.64
N LYS A 153 0.44 4.60 14.80
CA LYS A 153 -0.54 3.61 15.27
C LYS A 153 -1.80 3.62 14.40
N ALA A 154 -2.36 4.80 14.12
CA ALA A 154 -3.54 4.95 13.27
C ALA A 154 -3.28 4.44 11.85
N PHE A 155 -2.12 4.78 11.29
CA PHE A 155 -1.69 4.34 9.98
C PHE A 155 -1.46 2.82 9.91
N GLY A 156 -0.81 2.23 10.92
CA GLY A 156 -0.61 0.79 11.01
C GLY A 156 -1.94 0.00 11.04
N MET A 157 -2.92 0.49 11.80
CA MET A 157 -4.27 -0.10 11.81
C MET A 157 -4.98 0.02 10.45
N PHE A 158 -4.83 1.16 9.75
CA PHE A 158 -5.36 1.34 8.40
C PHE A 158 -4.70 0.39 7.40
N MET A 159 -3.37 0.28 7.43
CA MET A 159 -2.59 -0.57 6.52
C MET A 159 -2.83 -2.07 6.73
N SER A 160 -3.22 -2.51 7.94
CA SER A 160 -3.56 -3.92 8.18
C SER A 160 -4.69 -4.43 7.28
N ALA A 161 -5.54 -3.53 6.76
CA ALA A 161 -6.59 -3.85 5.81
C ALA A 161 -6.07 -4.42 4.48
N SER A 162 -4.81 -4.11 4.09
CA SER A 162 -4.19 -4.68 2.88
C SER A 162 -4.05 -6.20 2.93
N ALA A 163 -3.72 -6.74 4.11
CA ALA A 163 -3.62 -8.18 4.30
C ALA A 163 -4.98 -8.86 4.12
N PHE A 164 -6.04 -8.28 4.69
CA PHE A 164 -7.40 -8.79 4.51
C PHE A 164 -7.84 -8.74 3.03
N ALA A 165 -7.56 -7.64 2.35
CA ALA A 165 -7.91 -7.49 0.94
C ALA A 165 -7.20 -8.51 0.04
N GLY A 166 -5.90 -8.79 0.29
CA GLY A 166 -5.15 -9.81 -0.44
C GLY A 166 -5.72 -11.22 -0.26
N VAL A 167 -6.17 -11.55 0.97
CA VAL A 167 -6.77 -12.85 1.26
C VAL A 167 -8.18 -12.98 0.67
N LEU A 168 -8.97 -11.91 0.67
CA LEU A 168 -10.37 -11.95 0.22
C LEU A 168 -10.51 -11.80 -1.31
N GLY A 169 -9.64 -11.03 -1.96
CA GLY A 169 -9.79 -10.66 -3.37
C GLY A 169 -9.82 -11.87 -4.30
N GLY A 170 -8.90 -12.82 -4.12
CA GLY A 170 -8.83 -14.02 -4.95
C GLY A 170 -10.08 -14.90 -4.90
N PRO A 171 -10.49 -15.38 -3.71
CA PRO A 171 -11.71 -16.18 -3.57
C PRO A 171 -12.97 -15.45 -4.06
N LEU A 172 -13.08 -14.13 -3.81
CA LEU A 172 -14.21 -13.34 -4.28
C LEU A 172 -14.25 -13.27 -5.80
N ALA A 173 -13.16 -12.90 -6.45
CA ALA A 173 -13.07 -12.84 -7.90
C ALA A 173 -13.35 -14.23 -8.54
N GLY A 174 -12.72 -15.28 -8.01
CA GLY A 174 -12.93 -16.65 -8.50
C GLY A 174 -14.38 -17.12 -8.35
N TRP A 175 -15.03 -16.81 -7.21
CA TRP A 175 -16.44 -17.12 -6.99
C TRP A 175 -17.34 -16.35 -7.97
N ILE A 176 -17.14 -15.04 -8.15
CA ILE A 176 -17.90 -14.22 -9.09
C ILE A 176 -17.77 -14.78 -10.49
N MET A 177 -16.54 -15.01 -10.95
CA MET A 177 -16.24 -15.52 -12.30
C MET A 177 -16.92 -16.85 -12.61
N THR A 178 -17.03 -17.70 -11.60
CA THR A 178 -17.64 -19.05 -11.78
C THR A 178 -19.15 -19.03 -11.60
N SER A 179 -19.66 -18.30 -10.57
CA SER A 179 -21.08 -18.37 -10.21
C SER A 179 -21.98 -17.47 -11.05
N LEU A 180 -21.41 -16.38 -11.61
CA LEU A 180 -22.15 -15.42 -12.42
C LEU A 180 -21.85 -15.51 -13.92
N ASP A 181 -21.06 -16.50 -14.35
CA ASP A 181 -20.81 -16.72 -15.77
C ASP A 181 -22.09 -17.09 -16.50
N GLY A 182 -22.35 -16.41 -17.65
CA GLY A 182 -23.57 -16.56 -18.44
C GLY A 182 -24.81 -15.86 -17.86
N VAL A 183 -24.77 -15.36 -16.62
CA VAL A 183 -25.91 -14.62 -16.03
C VAL A 183 -26.15 -13.32 -16.81
N SER A 184 -27.38 -13.11 -17.24
CA SER A 184 -27.78 -11.97 -18.10
C SER A 184 -27.03 -11.88 -19.43
N GLY A 185 -26.46 -13.00 -19.92
CA GLY A 185 -25.69 -13.07 -21.15
C GLY A 185 -24.29 -12.42 -21.04
N MET A 186 -23.78 -12.20 -19.84
CA MET A 186 -22.45 -11.65 -19.58
C MET A 186 -21.48 -12.74 -19.13
N HIS A 187 -20.21 -12.60 -19.50
CA HIS A 187 -19.13 -13.45 -19.02
C HIS A 187 -18.80 -13.19 -17.55
N GLY A 188 -18.30 -14.17 -16.84
CA GLY A 188 -17.97 -14.07 -15.43
C GLY A 188 -16.98 -12.94 -15.10
N TRP A 189 -16.00 -12.67 -16.00
CA TRP A 189 -15.05 -11.58 -15.82
C TRP A 189 -15.71 -10.19 -15.86
N GLN A 190 -16.78 -10.00 -16.62
CA GLN A 190 -17.53 -8.74 -16.66
C GLN A 190 -18.23 -8.47 -15.33
N TRP A 191 -18.75 -9.52 -14.68
CA TRP A 191 -19.38 -9.43 -13.38
C TRP A 191 -18.40 -9.05 -12.27
N VAL A 192 -17.12 -9.42 -12.36
CA VAL A 192 -16.11 -8.98 -11.38
C VAL A 192 -16.06 -7.46 -11.33
N PHE A 193 -15.98 -6.78 -12.46
CA PHE A 193 -15.96 -5.33 -12.52
C PHE A 193 -17.24 -4.67 -11.99
N VAL A 194 -18.38 -5.28 -12.19
CA VAL A 194 -19.66 -4.76 -11.67
C VAL A 194 -19.76 -4.95 -10.16
N VAL A 195 -19.51 -6.17 -9.68
CA VAL A 195 -19.68 -6.54 -8.27
C VAL A 195 -18.66 -5.83 -7.37
N GLU A 196 -17.46 -5.55 -7.87
CA GLU A 196 -16.42 -4.86 -7.10
C GLU A 196 -16.46 -3.33 -7.30
N GLY A 197 -16.88 -2.84 -8.49
CA GLY A 197 -16.96 -1.41 -8.77
C GLY A 197 -18.19 -0.73 -8.15
N VAL A 198 -19.36 -1.36 -8.17
CA VAL A 198 -20.58 -0.78 -7.59
C VAL A 198 -20.45 -0.45 -6.10
N PRO A 199 -19.93 -1.34 -5.23
CA PRO A 199 -19.66 -1.01 -3.82
C PRO A 199 -18.75 0.20 -3.65
N SER A 200 -17.78 0.40 -4.55
CA SER A 200 -16.87 1.55 -4.53
C SER A 200 -17.61 2.86 -4.80
N VAL A 201 -18.55 2.88 -5.75
CA VAL A 201 -19.44 4.03 -5.99
C VAL A 201 -20.32 4.33 -4.76
N ILE A 202 -20.95 3.30 -4.20
CA ILE A 202 -21.79 3.44 -2.99
C ILE A 202 -20.95 3.96 -1.83
N ALA A 203 -19.77 3.40 -1.60
CA ALA A 203 -18.84 3.84 -0.55
C ALA A 203 -18.39 5.30 -0.76
N GLY A 204 -18.20 5.72 -2.01
CA GLY A 204 -17.95 7.12 -2.37
C GLY A 204 -19.09 8.05 -1.96
N LEU A 205 -20.33 7.68 -2.23
CA LEU A 205 -21.50 8.43 -1.80
C LEU A 205 -21.61 8.48 -0.27
N VAL A 206 -21.43 7.33 0.40
CA VAL A 206 -21.42 7.25 1.86
C VAL A 206 -20.31 8.14 2.46
N THR A 207 -19.14 8.19 1.84
CA THR A 207 -18.01 9.04 2.27
C THR A 207 -18.44 10.50 2.42
N TYR A 208 -19.25 11.01 1.50
CA TYR A 208 -19.73 12.39 1.55
C TYR A 208 -20.57 12.69 2.80
N PHE A 209 -21.33 11.75 3.29
CA PHE A 209 -22.18 11.93 4.49
C PHE A 209 -21.46 11.54 5.78
N TYR A 210 -20.52 10.60 5.71
CA TYR A 210 -19.89 10.02 6.89
C TYR A 210 -18.62 10.76 7.33
N LEU A 211 -17.73 11.16 6.40
CA LEU A 211 -16.49 11.81 6.74
C LEU A 211 -16.67 13.29 7.07
N CYS A 212 -15.87 13.77 8.00
CA CYS A 212 -15.65 15.18 8.30
C CYS A 212 -14.20 15.52 7.95
N ASP A 213 -13.95 16.68 7.37
CA ASP A 213 -12.60 17.06 6.95
C ASP A 213 -11.64 17.28 8.12
N ARG A 214 -12.15 17.78 9.25
CA ARG A 214 -11.35 18.15 10.43
C ARG A 214 -12.16 17.95 11.73
N PRO A 215 -11.46 17.85 12.89
CA PRO A 215 -12.13 17.73 14.20
C PRO A 215 -13.11 18.87 14.51
N GLU A 216 -12.82 20.11 14.08
CA GLU A 216 -13.64 21.31 14.35
C GLU A 216 -15.08 21.14 13.88
N VAL A 217 -15.24 20.54 12.68
CA VAL A 217 -16.57 20.37 12.05
C VAL A 217 -17.25 19.06 12.41
N ALA A 218 -16.63 18.22 13.21
CA ALA A 218 -17.16 16.90 13.59
C ALA A 218 -18.31 17.02 14.60
N LYS A 219 -19.55 16.79 14.16
CA LYS A 219 -20.75 16.89 15.01
C LYS A 219 -20.82 15.80 16.08
N TRP A 220 -20.07 14.71 15.93
CA TRP A 220 -20.04 13.58 16.86
C TRP A 220 -19.01 13.71 17.98
N LEU A 221 -18.14 14.73 17.97
CA LEU A 221 -17.28 15.13 19.08
C LEU A 221 -17.99 16.20 19.93
N THR A 222 -17.84 16.10 21.25
CA THR A 222 -18.31 17.16 22.16
C THR A 222 -17.43 18.41 22.02
N PRO A 223 -17.91 19.61 22.38
CA PRO A 223 -17.08 20.83 22.34
C PRO A 223 -15.75 20.65 23.10
N ARG A 224 -15.79 20.02 24.27
CA ARG A 224 -14.60 19.75 25.09
C ARG A 224 -13.63 18.79 24.39
N GLN A 225 -14.14 17.68 23.79
CA GLN A 225 -13.32 16.75 23.03
C GLN A 225 -12.62 17.43 21.82
N LYS A 226 -13.31 18.35 21.12
CA LYS A 226 -12.69 19.11 20.04
C LYS A 226 -11.54 19.99 20.55
N GLU A 227 -11.80 20.73 21.61
CA GLU A 227 -10.81 21.63 22.23
C GLU A 227 -9.53 20.89 22.61
N ILE A 228 -9.65 19.80 23.38
CA ILE A 228 -8.48 19.02 23.86
C ILE A 228 -7.71 18.36 22.71
N VAL A 229 -8.41 17.83 21.69
CA VAL A 229 -7.77 17.20 20.51
C VAL A 229 -7.03 18.24 19.69
N LEU A 230 -7.65 19.41 19.43
CA LEU A 230 -7.00 20.48 18.68
C LEU A 230 -5.82 21.08 19.43
N ALA A 231 -5.92 21.25 20.74
CA ALA A 231 -4.82 21.71 21.56
C ALA A 231 -3.64 20.72 21.55
N ASP A 232 -3.93 19.42 21.60
CA ASP A 232 -2.90 18.37 21.56
C ASP A 232 -2.18 18.34 20.19
N ILE A 233 -2.90 18.41 19.08
CA ILE A 233 -2.34 18.51 17.72
C ILE A 233 -1.49 19.78 17.58
N ALA A 234 -2.01 20.94 17.97
CA ALA A 234 -1.31 22.21 17.85
C ALA A 234 -0.04 22.24 18.72
N ARG A 235 -0.07 21.65 19.90
CA ARG A 235 1.11 21.56 20.80
C ARG A 235 2.24 20.76 20.15
N GLU A 236 1.95 19.60 19.54
CA GLU A 236 2.98 18.82 18.88
C GLU A 236 3.47 19.45 17.57
N ASP A 237 2.57 20.05 16.78
CA ASP A 237 2.96 20.74 15.54
C ASP A 237 3.86 21.95 15.84
N ALA A 238 3.58 22.71 16.92
CA ALA A 238 4.45 23.80 17.38
C ALA A 238 5.84 23.30 17.83
N ALA A 239 5.91 22.15 18.49
CA ALA A 239 7.18 21.54 18.91
C ALA A 239 8.04 21.06 17.73
N LEU A 240 7.42 20.73 16.59
CA LEU A 240 8.11 20.28 15.38
C LEU A 240 8.72 21.44 14.55
N GLY A 241 8.26 22.68 14.76
CA GLY A 241 8.72 23.88 14.05
C GLY A 241 8.35 23.94 12.58
N ASP A 242 8.64 25.10 11.96
CA ASP A 242 8.32 25.35 10.54
C ASP A 242 9.33 24.60 9.64
N ARG A 243 8.94 23.44 9.15
CA ARG A 243 9.79 22.58 8.31
C ARG A 243 9.48 22.82 6.84
N GLN A 244 10.11 23.80 6.24
CA GLN A 244 10.01 24.03 4.79
C GLN A 244 10.53 22.82 4.01
N HIS A 245 9.66 22.25 3.17
CA HIS A 245 9.99 21.13 2.31
C HIS A 245 10.75 21.59 1.08
N ASN A 246 12.06 21.43 1.06
CA ASN A 246 12.82 21.67 -0.16
C ASN A 246 13.00 20.35 -0.94
N MET A 247 12.00 20.03 -1.77
CA MET A 247 11.98 18.83 -2.60
C MET A 247 13.19 18.73 -3.53
N LEU A 248 13.66 19.87 -4.06
CA LEU A 248 14.83 19.93 -4.94
C LEU A 248 16.15 19.57 -4.20
N ALA A 249 16.26 19.94 -2.93
CA ALA A 249 17.42 19.56 -2.11
C ALA A 249 17.43 18.05 -1.82
N THR A 250 16.24 17.45 -1.66
CA THR A 250 16.08 16.00 -1.46
C THR A 250 16.52 15.21 -2.70
N LEU A 251 16.18 15.67 -3.91
CA LEU A 251 16.59 15.06 -5.19
C LEU A 251 18.12 15.01 -5.40
N LYS A 252 18.86 15.91 -4.76
CA LYS A 252 20.35 15.95 -4.87
C LYS A 252 21.06 14.90 -4.00
N GLN A 253 20.33 14.24 -3.09
CA GLN A 253 20.93 13.24 -2.21
C GLN A 253 21.06 11.90 -2.92
N ALA A 254 22.29 11.43 -3.18
CA ALA A 254 22.55 10.13 -3.83
C ALA A 254 21.85 8.96 -3.12
N ARG A 255 21.66 9.04 -1.81
CA ARG A 255 21.03 8.00 -1.00
C ARG A 255 19.54 7.83 -1.33
N ILE A 256 18.84 8.89 -1.72
CA ILE A 256 17.46 8.81 -2.18
C ILE A 256 17.36 7.92 -3.43
N TRP A 257 18.27 8.08 -4.37
CA TRP A 257 18.32 7.27 -5.59
C TRP A 257 18.65 5.81 -5.31
N GLN A 258 19.47 5.53 -4.29
CA GLN A 258 19.71 4.16 -3.82
C GLN A 258 18.41 3.53 -3.28
N PHE A 259 17.66 4.23 -2.44
CA PHE A 259 16.37 3.73 -1.94
C PHE A 259 15.33 3.60 -3.05
N ILE A 260 15.30 4.52 -4.02
CA ILE A 260 14.43 4.40 -5.21
C ILE A 260 14.77 3.12 -5.97
N ALA A 261 16.04 2.87 -6.26
CA ALA A 261 16.48 1.68 -6.98
C ALA A 261 16.12 0.39 -6.24
N ILE A 262 16.35 0.33 -4.93
CA ILE A 262 16.01 -0.83 -4.09
C ILE A 262 14.50 -1.07 -4.13
N TYR A 263 13.71 -0.04 -3.85
CA TYR A 263 12.25 -0.20 -3.75
C TYR A 263 11.61 -0.47 -5.11
N PHE A 264 12.14 0.12 -6.19
CA PHE A 264 11.74 -0.21 -7.56
C PHE A 264 11.91 -1.71 -7.82
N CYS A 265 13.06 -2.29 -7.48
CA CYS A 265 13.31 -3.72 -7.66
C CYS A 265 12.35 -4.60 -6.84
N ILE A 266 12.03 -4.23 -5.61
CA ILE A 266 11.06 -4.96 -4.77
C ILE A 266 9.64 -4.83 -5.39
N VAL A 267 9.27 -3.67 -5.92
CA VAL A 267 7.96 -3.45 -6.56
C VAL A 267 7.84 -4.22 -7.88
N VAL A 268 8.94 -4.48 -8.59
CA VAL A 268 8.94 -5.39 -9.77
C VAL A 268 8.39 -6.76 -9.37
N ALA A 269 8.93 -7.38 -8.33
CA ALA A 269 8.47 -8.68 -7.85
C ALA A 269 7.04 -8.64 -7.31
N ASN A 270 6.71 -7.60 -6.53
CA ASN A 270 5.34 -7.40 -6.03
C ASN A 270 4.32 -7.28 -7.17
N SER A 271 4.66 -6.59 -8.26
CA SER A 271 3.81 -6.46 -9.44
C SER A 271 3.69 -7.78 -10.20
N ALA A 272 4.79 -8.53 -10.36
CA ALA A 272 4.77 -9.83 -11.01
C ALA A 272 3.80 -10.79 -10.30
N GLN A 273 3.92 -10.97 -8.99
CA GLN A 273 3.03 -11.84 -8.23
C GLN A 273 1.57 -11.38 -8.22
N THR A 274 1.33 -10.05 -8.19
CA THR A 274 -0.03 -9.50 -8.16
C THR A 274 -0.77 -9.71 -9.47
N PHE A 275 -0.12 -9.45 -10.61
CA PHE A 275 -0.77 -9.48 -11.91
C PHE A 275 -0.65 -10.82 -12.63
N PHE A 276 0.35 -11.63 -12.30
CA PHE A 276 0.61 -12.93 -12.94
C PHE A 276 0.55 -14.13 -11.98
N GLY A 277 0.43 -13.93 -10.67
CA GLY A 277 0.26 -15.03 -9.72
C GLY A 277 -0.87 -15.99 -10.09
N PRO A 278 -2.10 -15.48 -10.36
CA PRO A 278 -3.19 -16.35 -10.83
C PRO A 278 -2.86 -17.10 -12.11
N THR A 279 -2.18 -16.46 -13.05
CA THR A 279 -1.76 -17.09 -14.32
C THR A 279 -0.74 -18.21 -14.09
N ILE A 280 0.28 -17.98 -13.24
CA ILE A 280 1.26 -19.02 -12.88
C ILE A 280 0.56 -20.27 -12.30
N ILE A 281 -0.49 -20.08 -11.50
CA ILE A 281 -1.27 -21.19 -10.95
C ILE A 281 -2.09 -21.90 -12.07
N LYS A 282 -2.62 -21.15 -13.03
CA LYS A 282 -3.31 -21.71 -14.20
C LYS A 282 -2.34 -22.52 -15.06
N GLU A 283 -1.16 -22.02 -15.35
CA GLU A 283 -0.13 -22.70 -16.15
C GLU A 283 0.30 -24.05 -15.57
N VAL A 284 0.30 -24.20 -14.26
CA VAL A 284 0.61 -25.49 -13.61
C VAL A 284 -0.58 -26.43 -13.49
N GLY A 285 -1.70 -26.14 -14.18
CA GLY A 285 -2.82 -27.08 -14.38
C GLY A 285 -4.03 -26.87 -13.46
N PHE A 286 -4.21 -25.68 -12.88
CA PHE A 286 -5.44 -25.34 -12.14
C PHE A 286 -6.36 -24.46 -13.01
N ASP A 287 -7.40 -25.05 -13.59
CA ASP A 287 -8.33 -24.33 -14.48
C ASP A 287 -9.45 -23.59 -13.74
N SER A 288 -9.77 -23.99 -12.51
CA SER A 288 -10.87 -23.38 -11.76
C SER A 288 -10.48 -22.03 -11.15
N PRO A 289 -11.13 -20.90 -11.53
CA PRO A 289 -10.88 -19.60 -10.93
C PRO A 289 -11.07 -19.61 -9.41
N VAL A 290 -11.99 -20.42 -8.88
CA VAL A 290 -12.21 -20.57 -7.43
C VAL A 290 -11.01 -21.23 -6.76
N ALA A 291 -10.46 -22.31 -7.36
CA ALA A 291 -9.28 -22.99 -6.82
C ALA A 291 -8.06 -22.05 -6.86
N ILE A 292 -7.84 -21.34 -7.96
CA ILE A 292 -6.78 -20.34 -8.11
C ILE A 292 -6.94 -19.26 -7.04
N GLY A 293 -8.15 -18.77 -6.82
CA GLY A 293 -8.47 -17.78 -5.80
C GLY A 293 -8.08 -18.22 -4.38
N TRP A 294 -8.42 -19.46 -3.99
CA TRP A 294 -8.06 -19.99 -2.68
C TRP A 294 -6.56 -20.26 -2.51
N ILE A 295 -5.86 -20.70 -3.57
CA ILE A 295 -4.40 -20.86 -3.55
C ILE A 295 -3.73 -19.50 -3.33
N MET A 296 -4.16 -18.46 -4.06
CA MET A 296 -3.65 -17.10 -3.86
C MET A 296 -3.96 -16.58 -2.46
N ALA A 297 -5.16 -16.82 -1.93
CA ALA A 297 -5.54 -16.43 -0.58
C ALA A 297 -4.61 -17.04 0.48
N LEU A 298 -4.32 -18.35 0.34
CA LEU A 298 -3.38 -19.04 1.23
C LEU A 298 -1.97 -18.44 1.11
N ALA A 299 -1.51 -18.17 -0.11
CA ALA A 299 -0.20 -17.57 -0.35
C ALA A 299 -0.09 -16.17 0.28
N TYR A 300 -1.11 -15.32 0.13
CA TYR A 300 -1.15 -13.99 0.77
C TYR A 300 -1.29 -14.08 2.29
N LEU A 301 -2.01 -15.04 2.83
CA LEU A 301 -2.10 -15.28 4.27
C LEU A 301 -0.74 -15.65 4.86
N LEU A 302 -0.01 -16.56 4.20
CA LEU A 302 1.35 -16.92 4.61
C LEU A 302 2.32 -15.75 4.41
N GLY A 303 2.17 -14.97 3.34
CA GLY A 303 2.90 -13.72 3.12
C GLY A 303 2.68 -12.70 4.23
N ALA A 304 1.43 -12.51 4.66
CA ALA A 304 1.09 -11.63 5.78
C ALA A 304 1.70 -12.12 7.10
N ALA A 305 1.65 -13.42 7.37
CA ALA A 305 2.29 -14.01 8.54
C ALA A 305 3.81 -13.81 8.53
N GLY A 306 4.46 -14.06 7.38
CA GLY A 306 5.89 -13.82 7.19
C GLY A 306 6.27 -12.34 7.36
N MET A 307 5.47 -11.44 6.80
CA MET A 307 5.63 -9.98 6.94
C MET A 307 5.59 -9.55 8.42
N ILE A 308 4.59 -10.03 9.17
CA ILE A 308 4.43 -9.72 10.59
C ILE A 308 5.60 -10.28 11.40
N TYR A 309 5.94 -11.55 11.19
CA TYR A 309 7.05 -12.20 11.88
C TYR A 309 8.39 -11.50 11.62
N ASN A 310 8.70 -11.23 10.33
CA ASN A 310 9.94 -10.56 9.94
C ASN A 310 10.03 -9.14 10.50
N GLY A 311 8.93 -8.40 10.51
CA GLY A 311 8.85 -7.06 11.11
C GLY A 311 9.15 -7.10 12.61
N PHE A 312 8.45 -7.93 13.37
CA PHE A 312 8.71 -8.08 14.82
C PHE A 312 10.13 -8.56 15.13
N HIS A 313 10.67 -9.48 14.32
CA HIS A 313 12.02 -9.98 14.53
C HIS A 313 13.07 -8.90 14.22
N SER A 314 12.87 -8.12 13.16
CA SER A 314 13.69 -6.95 12.83
C SER A 314 13.70 -5.90 13.93
N ASP A 315 12.51 -5.55 14.46
CA ASP A 315 12.36 -4.58 15.56
C ASP A 315 13.03 -5.05 16.84
N LYS A 316 12.85 -6.32 17.21
CA LYS A 316 13.46 -6.92 18.40
C LYS A 316 14.99 -6.89 18.35
N HIS A 317 15.58 -7.08 17.17
CA HIS A 317 17.04 -7.11 17.00
C HIS A 317 17.61 -5.76 16.56
N LEU A 318 16.76 -4.75 16.34
CA LEU A 318 17.12 -3.41 15.80
C LEU A 318 17.96 -3.53 14.52
N GLU A 319 17.57 -4.47 13.66
CA GLU A 319 18.32 -4.80 12.45
C GLU A 319 17.37 -4.95 11.24
N SER A 320 17.38 -3.99 10.33
CA SER A 320 16.50 -3.96 9.16
C SER A 320 17.19 -4.43 7.86
N ARG A 321 18.52 -4.27 7.77
CA ARG A 321 19.28 -4.55 6.56
C ARG A 321 19.25 -6.03 6.17
N TRP A 322 19.62 -6.94 7.09
CA TRP A 322 19.61 -8.37 6.83
C TRP A 322 18.18 -8.92 6.70
N HIS A 323 17.24 -8.44 7.51
CA HIS A 323 15.85 -8.88 7.44
C HIS A 323 15.19 -8.52 6.10
N SER A 324 15.40 -7.31 5.59
CA SER A 324 14.88 -6.93 4.27
C SER A 324 15.66 -7.61 3.14
N GLY A 325 17.01 -7.67 3.24
CA GLY A 325 17.85 -8.26 2.22
C GLY A 325 17.64 -9.77 2.03
N LEU A 326 17.57 -10.55 3.13
CA LEU A 326 17.31 -11.99 3.06
C LEU A 326 15.89 -12.31 2.60
N ALA A 327 14.92 -11.48 2.97
CA ALA A 327 13.55 -11.62 2.48
C ALA A 327 13.47 -11.39 0.96
N ALA A 328 14.14 -10.36 0.43
CA ALA A 328 14.26 -10.14 -1.00
C ALA A 328 15.04 -11.26 -1.70
N ALA A 329 16.09 -11.80 -1.07
CA ALA A 329 16.84 -12.95 -1.60
C ALA A 329 15.93 -14.20 -1.72
N LEU A 330 15.08 -14.45 -0.71
CA LEU A 330 14.09 -15.53 -0.77
C LEU A 330 13.15 -15.35 -1.97
N GLY A 331 12.63 -14.13 -2.19
CA GLY A 331 11.80 -13.80 -3.35
C GLY A 331 12.54 -14.06 -4.67
N SER A 332 13.79 -13.57 -4.78
CA SER A 332 14.63 -13.77 -5.98
C SER A 332 14.83 -15.24 -6.31
N VAL A 333 15.29 -16.04 -5.33
CA VAL A 333 15.50 -17.48 -5.53
C VAL A 333 14.19 -18.16 -5.91
N SER A 334 13.08 -17.76 -5.27
CA SER A 334 11.76 -18.35 -5.55
C SER A 334 11.29 -18.03 -6.97
N PHE A 335 11.44 -16.80 -7.48
CA PHE A 335 11.11 -16.47 -8.87
C PHE A 335 12.01 -17.22 -9.88
N ALA A 336 13.30 -17.40 -9.57
CA ALA A 336 14.18 -18.21 -10.40
C ALA A 336 13.76 -19.69 -10.42
N VAL A 337 13.33 -20.24 -9.27
CA VAL A 337 12.76 -21.60 -9.20
C VAL A 337 11.48 -21.71 -10.01
N ILE A 338 10.55 -20.75 -9.89
CA ILE A 338 9.32 -20.73 -10.72
C ILE A 338 9.70 -20.76 -12.21
N ALA A 339 10.64 -19.90 -12.63
CA ALA A 339 11.07 -19.82 -14.03
C ALA A 339 11.62 -21.15 -14.60
N VAL A 340 12.24 -21.98 -13.75
CA VAL A 340 12.76 -23.30 -14.17
C VAL A 340 11.70 -24.39 -14.11
N THR A 341 10.72 -24.27 -13.19
CA THR A 341 9.84 -25.38 -12.84
C THR A 341 8.41 -25.23 -13.34
N ILE A 342 8.05 -24.08 -13.90
CA ILE A 342 6.67 -23.79 -14.35
C ILE A 342 6.15 -24.84 -15.34
N ASP A 343 6.99 -25.31 -16.25
CA ASP A 343 6.65 -26.33 -17.25
C ASP A 343 7.03 -27.76 -16.81
N VAL A 344 7.62 -27.93 -15.59
CA VAL A 344 8.20 -29.22 -15.18
C VAL A 344 7.51 -29.82 -13.96
N SER A 345 7.20 -28.98 -12.94
CA SER A 345 6.68 -29.48 -11.66
C SER A 345 5.70 -28.51 -11.02
N PRO A 346 4.39 -28.81 -11.11
CA PRO A 346 3.34 -28.00 -10.48
C PRO A 346 3.57 -27.75 -8.99
N VAL A 347 3.96 -28.77 -8.25
CA VAL A 347 4.14 -28.68 -6.80
C VAL A 347 5.30 -27.74 -6.44
N ILE A 348 6.46 -27.88 -7.12
CA ILE A 348 7.61 -27.04 -6.84
C ILE A 348 7.29 -25.57 -7.21
N THR A 349 6.64 -25.34 -8.34
CA THR A 349 6.22 -24.01 -8.77
C THR A 349 5.26 -23.33 -7.77
N LEU A 350 4.25 -24.08 -7.27
CA LEU A 350 3.32 -23.53 -6.27
C LEU A 350 4.01 -23.21 -4.95
N VAL A 351 4.87 -24.09 -4.46
CA VAL A 351 5.66 -23.81 -3.25
C VAL A 351 6.57 -22.61 -3.46
N ALA A 352 7.24 -22.52 -4.60
CA ALA A 352 8.08 -21.37 -4.92
C ALA A 352 7.26 -20.08 -5.04
N LEU A 353 6.05 -20.10 -5.60
CA LEU A 353 5.16 -18.94 -5.66
C LEU A 353 4.76 -18.45 -4.27
N VAL A 354 4.43 -19.36 -3.36
CA VAL A 354 4.15 -19.02 -1.96
C VAL A 354 5.38 -18.38 -1.31
N LEU A 355 6.55 -18.96 -1.50
CA LEU A 355 7.81 -18.41 -0.95
C LEU A 355 8.19 -17.07 -1.56
N ALA A 356 7.92 -16.86 -2.86
CA ALA A 356 8.11 -15.57 -3.51
C ALA A 356 7.23 -14.47 -2.87
N ILE A 357 5.95 -14.78 -2.64
CA ILE A 357 5.00 -13.87 -1.97
C ILE A 357 5.45 -13.60 -0.53
N VAL A 358 5.84 -14.62 0.22
CA VAL A 358 6.37 -14.48 1.59
C VAL A 358 7.62 -13.60 1.60
N GLY A 359 8.56 -13.85 0.70
CA GLY A 359 9.81 -13.09 0.61
C GLY A 359 9.54 -11.61 0.31
N THR A 360 8.86 -11.34 -0.80
CA THR A 360 8.59 -9.97 -1.25
C THR A 360 7.75 -9.18 -0.22
N MET A 361 6.67 -9.77 0.32
CA MET A 361 5.85 -9.11 1.35
C MET A 361 6.62 -8.85 2.64
N SER A 362 7.51 -9.75 3.04
CA SER A 362 8.34 -9.58 4.24
C SER A 362 9.41 -8.52 4.07
N ALA A 363 9.91 -8.30 2.85
CA ALA A 363 10.93 -7.28 2.56
C ALA A 363 10.39 -5.85 2.69
N ILE A 364 9.14 -5.59 2.28
CA ILE A 364 8.56 -4.25 2.13
C ILE A 364 8.53 -3.44 3.45
N PRO A 365 7.90 -3.89 4.55
CA PRO A 365 7.82 -3.08 5.76
C PRO A 365 9.17 -2.83 6.41
N VAL A 366 10.05 -3.83 6.35
CA VAL A 366 11.41 -3.71 6.90
C VAL A 366 12.27 -2.77 6.04
N PHE A 367 12.07 -2.77 4.70
CA PHE A 367 12.70 -1.77 3.84
C PHE A 367 12.35 -0.35 4.28
N TRP A 368 11.08 -0.05 4.57
CA TRP A 368 10.65 1.30 4.93
C TRP A 368 11.23 1.80 6.27
N GLN A 369 11.72 0.92 7.13
CA GLN A 369 12.47 1.33 8.33
C GLN A 369 13.79 2.05 7.94
N MET A 370 14.45 1.64 6.87
CA MET A 370 15.75 2.18 6.46
C MET A 370 15.66 3.64 5.98
N PRO A 371 14.81 4.03 5.01
CA PRO A 371 14.65 5.44 4.65
C PRO A 371 14.27 6.32 5.84
N ASN A 372 13.38 5.84 6.73
CA ASN A 372 12.93 6.59 7.90
C ASN A 372 14.07 6.90 8.90
N GLN A 373 15.09 6.06 8.97
CA GLN A 373 16.25 6.27 9.82
C GLN A 373 17.25 7.28 9.22
N PHE A 374 17.32 7.36 7.88
CA PHE A 374 18.24 8.26 7.18
C PHE A 374 17.67 9.63 6.89
N LEU A 375 16.36 9.70 6.71
CA LEU A 375 15.65 10.93 6.34
C LEU A 375 15.07 11.56 7.59
N ALA A 376 15.65 12.69 8.00
CA ALA A 376 15.16 13.44 9.16
C ALA A 376 14.40 14.70 8.72
N GLY A 377 13.43 15.09 9.52
CA GLY A 377 12.75 16.38 9.35
C GLY A 377 11.88 16.47 8.08
N ALA A 378 11.89 17.64 7.45
CA ALA A 378 11.10 17.95 6.25
C ALA A 378 11.50 17.11 5.02
N ALA A 379 12.78 16.74 4.91
CA ALA A 379 13.29 15.90 3.82
C ALA A 379 12.72 14.48 3.85
N ALA A 380 12.29 13.99 5.01
CA ALA A 380 11.74 12.64 5.15
C ALA A 380 10.44 12.46 4.35
N ALA A 381 9.47 13.37 4.51
CA ALA A 381 8.18 13.24 3.82
C ALA A 381 8.31 13.33 2.29
N GLY A 382 9.09 14.29 1.79
CA GLY A 382 9.37 14.44 0.36
C GLY A 382 10.16 13.27 -0.22
N GLY A 383 11.16 12.76 0.53
CA GLY A 383 11.97 11.61 0.14
C GLY A 383 11.15 10.32 0.07
N ILE A 384 10.32 10.05 1.07
CA ILE A 384 9.43 8.88 1.10
C ILE A 384 8.44 8.92 -0.07
N ALA A 385 7.82 10.08 -0.32
CA ALA A 385 6.90 10.23 -1.44
C ALA A 385 7.60 9.98 -2.78
N LEU A 386 8.80 10.53 -2.98
CA LEU A 386 9.58 10.34 -4.20
C LEU A 386 9.99 8.87 -4.41
N ILE A 387 10.47 8.21 -3.36
CA ILE A 387 10.83 6.78 -3.40
C ILE A 387 9.61 5.96 -3.82
N ASN A 388 8.45 6.20 -3.21
CA ASN A 388 7.23 5.49 -3.53
C ASN A 388 6.75 5.73 -4.97
N SER A 389 6.65 6.99 -5.38
CA SER A 389 6.15 7.35 -6.72
C SER A 389 7.04 6.82 -7.84
N MET A 390 8.37 6.94 -7.69
CA MET A 390 9.32 6.42 -8.68
C MET A 390 9.32 4.89 -8.74
N ALA A 391 9.21 4.22 -7.59
CA ALA A 391 9.13 2.76 -7.55
C ALA A 391 7.83 2.23 -8.15
N ASN A 392 6.71 2.95 -8.04
CA ASN A 392 5.44 2.57 -8.66
C ASN A 392 5.51 2.49 -10.20
N LEU A 393 6.50 3.10 -10.85
CA LEU A 393 6.75 2.92 -12.28
C LEU A 393 7.12 1.46 -12.64
N ALA A 394 7.64 0.68 -11.69
CA ALA A 394 7.79 -0.76 -11.86
C ALA A 394 6.45 -1.46 -12.11
N GLY A 395 5.35 -0.94 -11.52
CA GLY A 395 4.00 -1.40 -11.77
C GLY A 395 3.55 -1.25 -13.23
N PHE A 396 4.10 -0.27 -13.97
CA PHE A 396 3.94 -0.17 -15.42
C PHE A 396 4.84 -1.16 -16.15
N GLY A 397 6.12 -1.14 -15.84
CA GLY A 397 7.13 -1.90 -16.60
C GLY A 397 6.99 -3.41 -16.47
N THR A 398 6.67 -3.91 -15.28
CA THR A 398 6.66 -5.36 -15.01
C THR A 398 5.55 -6.11 -15.76
N PRO A 399 4.27 -5.71 -15.70
CA PRO A 399 3.22 -6.41 -16.45
C PRO A 399 3.44 -6.33 -17.96
N TYR A 400 3.87 -5.17 -18.45
CA TYR A 400 4.18 -5.01 -19.87
C TYR A 400 5.32 -5.92 -20.31
N MET A 401 6.41 -5.99 -19.55
CA MET A 401 7.55 -6.84 -19.82
C MET A 401 7.17 -8.32 -19.82
N LEU A 402 6.44 -8.80 -18.77
CA LEU A 402 6.03 -10.20 -18.69
C LEU A 402 5.09 -10.59 -19.84
N GLY A 403 4.12 -9.74 -20.17
CA GLY A 403 3.20 -9.99 -21.29
C GLY A 403 3.91 -9.97 -22.64
N ALA A 404 4.83 -9.03 -22.87
CA ALA A 404 5.58 -8.95 -24.13
C ALA A 404 6.55 -10.14 -24.30
N VAL A 405 7.20 -10.57 -23.22
CA VAL A 405 8.10 -11.73 -23.26
C VAL A 405 7.29 -13.00 -23.56
N GLU A 406 6.17 -13.22 -22.88
CA GLU A 406 5.33 -14.38 -23.16
C GLU A 406 4.83 -14.39 -24.61
N THR A 407 4.26 -13.30 -25.08
CA THR A 407 3.76 -13.19 -26.47
C THR A 407 4.84 -13.44 -27.52
N SER A 408 6.11 -13.08 -27.24
CA SER A 408 7.22 -13.24 -28.17
C SER A 408 7.92 -14.58 -28.09
N THR A 409 7.92 -15.23 -26.93
CA THR A 409 8.65 -16.48 -26.66
C THR A 409 7.76 -17.70 -26.43
N GLY A 410 6.47 -17.49 -26.18
CA GLY A 410 5.53 -18.54 -25.78
C GLY A 410 5.77 -19.04 -24.34
N SER A 411 6.50 -18.30 -23.50
CA SER A 411 6.80 -18.70 -22.13
C SER A 411 6.99 -17.53 -21.20
N TYR A 412 6.55 -17.68 -19.94
CA TYR A 412 6.83 -16.72 -18.87
C TYR A 412 8.25 -16.85 -18.29
N SER A 413 8.93 -17.99 -18.47
CA SER A 413 10.22 -18.28 -17.85
C SER A 413 11.28 -17.18 -18.04
N PRO A 414 11.54 -16.63 -19.24
CA PRO A 414 12.55 -15.58 -19.39
C PRO A 414 12.18 -14.31 -18.62
N GLY A 415 10.89 -13.93 -18.60
CA GLY A 415 10.40 -12.78 -17.86
C GLY A 415 10.53 -12.95 -16.34
N LEU A 416 10.27 -14.16 -15.83
CA LEU A 416 10.42 -14.49 -14.41
C LEU A 416 11.90 -14.48 -13.97
N PHE A 417 12.84 -14.85 -14.82
CA PHE A 417 14.27 -14.65 -14.56
C PHE A 417 14.63 -13.17 -14.46
N VAL A 418 14.03 -12.30 -15.28
CA VAL A 418 14.22 -10.84 -15.15
C VAL A 418 13.70 -10.34 -13.80
N VAL A 419 12.52 -10.79 -13.35
CA VAL A 419 11.99 -10.48 -12.02
C VAL A 419 12.95 -10.92 -10.92
N ALA A 420 13.45 -12.16 -10.99
CA ALA A 420 14.44 -12.69 -10.06
C ALA A 420 15.72 -11.84 -10.03
N ALA A 421 16.19 -11.40 -11.21
CA ALA A 421 17.37 -10.53 -11.33
C ALA A 421 17.14 -9.16 -10.66
N PHE A 422 15.97 -8.56 -10.79
CA PHE A 422 15.65 -7.32 -10.06
C PHE A 422 15.68 -7.52 -8.55
N GLU A 423 15.10 -8.59 -8.02
CA GLU A 423 15.13 -8.84 -6.57
C GLU A 423 16.51 -9.18 -6.03
N ILE A 424 17.38 -9.88 -6.81
CA ILE A 424 18.77 -10.07 -6.37
C ILE A 424 19.54 -8.73 -6.37
N VAL A 425 19.25 -7.84 -7.32
CA VAL A 425 19.79 -6.48 -7.32
C VAL A 425 19.33 -5.72 -6.06
N ALA A 426 18.05 -5.80 -5.68
CA ALA A 426 17.58 -5.22 -4.41
C ALA A 426 18.35 -5.79 -3.22
N THR A 427 18.50 -7.11 -3.15
CA THR A 427 19.27 -7.80 -2.10
C THR A 427 20.69 -7.27 -2.00
N VAL A 428 21.41 -7.22 -3.12
CA VAL A 428 22.78 -6.74 -3.16
C VAL A 428 22.88 -5.27 -2.75
N LEU A 429 22.01 -4.40 -3.28
CA LEU A 429 21.99 -2.99 -2.93
C LEU A 429 21.69 -2.78 -1.43
N ILE A 430 20.75 -3.52 -0.86
CA ILE A 430 20.46 -3.47 0.58
C ILE A 430 21.69 -3.90 1.39
N LEU A 431 22.29 -5.04 1.05
CA LEU A 431 23.38 -5.63 1.83
C LEU A 431 24.73 -4.93 1.65
N VAL A 432 24.96 -4.26 0.51
CA VAL A 432 26.23 -3.58 0.22
C VAL A 432 26.16 -2.09 0.49
N CYS A 433 25.10 -1.42 0.01
CA CYS A 433 25.02 0.05 0.00
C CYS A 433 24.43 0.63 1.29
N ILE A 434 23.60 -0.13 2.03
CA ILE A 434 23.02 0.37 3.27
C ILE A 434 23.95 0.05 4.44
N PRO A 435 24.46 1.05 5.19
CA PRO A 435 25.34 0.83 6.33
C PRO A 435 24.60 0.13 7.47
N ARG A 436 25.36 -0.59 8.32
CA ARG A 436 24.81 -1.16 9.56
C ARG A 436 24.53 -0.01 10.53
N PHE A 437 23.32 0.03 11.09
CA PHE A 437 23.04 0.90 12.20
C PHE A 437 23.69 0.33 13.47
N LYS A 438 24.58 1.11 14.10
CA LYS A 438 25.10 0.78 15.41
C LYS A 438 24.09 1.24 16.47
N LYS A 439 23.94 0.45 17.50
CA LYS A 439 23.06 0.66 18.65
C LYS A 439 23.40 1.95 19.45
N ASP A 440 24.54 2.57 19.17
CA ASP A 440 25.13 3.67 19.96
C ASP A 440 24.70 5.07 19.56
N THR A 441 23.76 5.23 18.61
CA THR A 441 23.27 6.55 18.18
C THR A 441 21.84 6.87 18.63
N ALA A 442 21.33 6.21 19.67
CA ALA A 442 20.20 6.76 20.40
C ALA A 442 20.68 8.06 21.09
N PRO A 443 20.04 9.22 20.85
CA PRO A 443 20.39 10.40 21.62
C PRO A 443 20.22 10.07 23.11
N GLU A 444 21.29 10.21 23.90
CA GLU A 444 21.18 10.15 25.34
C GLU A 444 20.04 11.08 25.77
N PRO A 445 19.11 10.61 26.63
CA PRO A 445 18.12 11.52 27.18
C PRO A 445 18.89 12.67 27.83
N ALA A 446 18.60 13.91 27.42
CA ALA A 446 19.22 15.10 27.94
C ALA A 446 19.24 14.99 29.48
N LYS A 447 20.45 14.87 30.04
CA LYS A 447 20.61 14.89 31.49
C LYS A 447 20.05 16.25 31.93
N GLN A 448 18.93 16.19 32.65
CA GLN A 448 18.48 17.35 33.40
C GLN A 448 19.64 17.69 34.37
N GLU A 449 20.36 18.75 34.05
CA GLU A 449 21.25 19.38 35.03
C GLU A 449 20.35 19.81 36.20
N VAL A 450 20.40 19.02 37.28
CA VAL A 450 19.87 19.44 38.55
C VAL A 450 20.81 20.54 39.03
N GLU A 451 20.40 21.80 38.81
CA GLU A 451 21.04 22.93 39.47
C GLU A 451 21.03 22.67 40.98
N ALA A 452 22.22 22.50 41.54
CA ALA A 452 22.41 22.43 42.96
C ALA A 452 22.01 23.77 43.59
N PRO A 453 21.26 23.79 44.72
CA PRO A 453 20.94 25.03 45.36
C PRO A 453 22.23 25.67 45.90
N LEU A 454 22.45 26.92 45.48
CA LEU A 454 23.50 27.78 46.06
C LEU A 454 23.25 27.95 47.54
N ALA A 455 24.24 27.59 48.34
CA ALA A 455 24.31 27.78 49.78
C ALA A 455 24.59 29.24 50.18
#